data_6a259cc7b22dcfe44778dd457f20afba
#
_entry.id   6a259cc7b22dcfe44778dd457f20afba
#
_cell.length_a   1.000
_cell.length_b   1.000
_cell.length_c   1.000
_cell.angle_alpha   90.00
_cell.angle_beta   90.00
_cell.angle_gamma   90.00
#
_symmetry.space_group_name_H-M   'P 1'
#
loop_
_entity.id
_entity.type
_entity.pdbx_description
1 polymer ?
#
loop_
_entity_poly.entity_id
_entity_poly.type
_entity_poly.pdbx_seq_one_letter_code
_entity_poly.pdbx_strand_id
1 'polypeptide(L)'
;MAALLAAISFIRKPEGRKRIDRILLTMPLLGPLLTRIAVGRFSRTLATLLAGGIPLLEALALASDTSGNTALGAAVEEARAGVREGGSLGELLRASGLFPPLLIRMIAVGERSGELEPMLIRVADAYEQEVDSALSTLTSVLEPAMIVIMGGLVLFIVLAVLLPIFEINSLVG
;
A
#
# COMPACT_ATOMS: atom_id res chain seq x y z
N MET A 1 4.86 7.98 -27.25
CA MET A 1 5.43 9.05 -26.42
C MET A 1 4.36 10.04 -25.92
N ALA A 2 3.45 10.55 -26.77
CA ALA A 2 2.37 11.46 -26.37
C ALA A 2 1.39 10.86 -25.32
N ALA A 3 1.03 9.58 -25.43
CA ALA A 3 0.15 8.90 -24.48
C ALA A 3 0.78 8.74 -23.07
N LEU A 4 2.07 8.52 -23.00
CA LEU A 4 2.83 8.44 -21.73
C LEU A 4 2.90 9.80 -21.03
N LEU A 5 3.11 10.88 -21.79
CA LEU A 5 3.12 12.24 -21.26
C LEU A 5 1.72 12.70 -20.82
N ALA A 6 0.66 12.30 -21.54
CA ALA A 6 -0.72 12.56 -21.13
C ALA A 6 -1.09 11.80 -19.84
N ALA A 7 -0.69 10.54 -19.68
CA ALA A 7 -0.88 9.77 -18.47
C ALA A 7 -0.15 10.39 -17.26
N ILE A 8 1.09 10.83 -17.43
CA ILE A 8 1.89 11.49 -16.37
C ILE A 8 1.26 12.84 -15.99
N SER A 9 0.74 13.61 -16.95
CA SER A 9 0.09 14.89 -16.66
C SER A 9 -1.27 14.72 -15.96
N PHE A 10 -1.98 13.63 -16.22
CA PHE A 10 -3.25 13.31 -15.57
C PHE A 10 -3.05 12.86 -14.11
N ILE A 11 -1.95 12.16 -13.81
CA ILE A 11 -1.56 11.75 -12.45
C ILE A 11 -1.15 12.96 -11.58
N ARG A 12 -0.71 14.07 -12.19
CA ARG A 12 -0.32 15.29 -11.47
C ARG A 12 -1.49 16.20 -11.07
N LYS A 13 -2.70 15.98 -11.58
CA LYS A 13 -3.88 16.76 -11.17
C LYS A 13 -4.51 16.16 -9.91
N PRO A 14 -4.85 16.98 -8.88
CA PRO A 14 -5.39 16.50 -7.60
C PRO A 14 -6.68 15.69 -7.73
N GLU A 15 -7.52 15.97 -8.73
CA GLU A 15 -8.73 15.21 -9.01
C GLU A 15 -8.46 13.86 -9.70
N GLY A 16 -7.42 13.78 -10.56
CA GLY A 16 -6.97 12.54 -11.17
C GLY A 16 -6.42 11.57 -10.13
N ARG A 17 -5.65 12.08 -9.16
CA ARG A 17 -5.07 11.32 -8.06
C ARG A 17 -6.14 10.66 -7.19
N LYS A 18 -7.20 11.39 -6.83
CA LYS A 18 -8.33 10.84 -6.04
C LYS A 18 -9.05 9.69 -6.75
N ARG A 19 -9.20 9.74 -8.07
CA ARG A 19 -9.84 8.66 -8.85
C ARG A 19 -8.92 7.45 -8.99
N ILE A 20 -7.63 7.68 -9.24
CA ILE A 20 -6.63 6.60 -9.36
C ILE A 20 -6.43 5.92 -8.01
N ASP A 21 -6.30 6.65 -6.91
CA ASP A 21 -6.19 6.11 -5.55
C ASP A 21 -7.42 5.23 -5.19
N ARG A 22 -8.62 5.66 -5.58
CA ARG A 22 -9.83 4.85 -5.36
C ARG A 22 -9.87 3.59 -6.22
N ILE A 23 -9.44 3.66 -7.48
CA ILE A 23 -9.36 2.50 -8.38
C ILE A 23 -8.27 1.52 -7.92
N LEU A 24 -7.11 2.02 -7.49
CA LEU A 24 -6.03 1.20 -6.94
C LEU A 24 -6.44 0.46 -5.66
N LEU A 25 -7.24 1.09 -4.79
CA LEU A 25 -7.79 0.46 -3.59
C LEU A 25 -8.84 -0.63 -3.93
N THR A 26 -9.49 -0.54 -5.08
CA THR A 26 -10.49 -1.55 -5.54
C THR A 26 -9.86 -2.70 -6.32
N MET A 27 -8.58 -2.65 -6.66
CA MET A 27 -7.88 -3.77 -7.29
C MET A 27 -7.70 -4.93 -6.30
N PRO A 28 -8.13 -6.17 -6.63
CA PRO A 28 -8.23 -7.27 -5.66
C PRO A 28 -6.88 -7.75 -5.11
N LEU A 29 -5.75 -7.49 -5.80
CA LEU A 29 -4.42 -7.87 -5.34
C LEU A 29 -3.62 -6.71 -4.72
N LEU A 30 -3.69 -5.52 -5.32
CA LEU A 30 -2.89 -4.37 -4.90
C LEU A 30 -3.60 -3.49 -3.86
N GLY A 31 -4.94 -3.40 -3.93
CA GLY A 31 -5.74 -2.58 -3.03
C GLY A 31 -5.53 -2.89 -1.55
N PRO A 32 -5.64 -4.15 -1.13
CA PRO A 32 -5.39 -4.52 0.27
C PRO A 32 -3.98 -4.20 0.75
N LEU A 33 -2.95 -4.41 -0.09
CA LEU A 33 -1.56 -4.12 0.26
C LEU A 33 -1.34 -2.61 0.42
N LEU A 34 -1.84 -1.79 -0.51
CA LEU A 34 -1.73 -0.33 -0.43
C LEU A 34 -2.47 0.23 0.78
N THR A 35 -3.64 -0.32 1.12
CA THR A 35 -4.38 0.05 2.33
C THR A 35 -3.58 -0.28 3.58
N ARG A 36 -2.95 -1.45 3.68
CA ARG A 36 -2.11 -1.85 4.82
C ARG A 36 -0.91 -0.93 4.98
N ILE A 37 -0.22 -0.59 3.89
CA ILE A 37 0.90 0.37 3.90
C ILE A 37 0.43 1.74 4.41
N ALA A 38 -0.68 2.25 3.88
CA ALA A 38 -1.21 3.56 4.25
C ALA A 38 -1.65 3.61 5.73
N VAL A 39 -2.35 2.57 6.19
CA VAL A 39 -2.83 2.44 7.57
C VAL A 39 -1.66 2.21 8.54
N GLY A 40 -0.67 1.42 8.18
CA GLY A 40 0.55 1.22 8.98
C GLY A 40 1.30 2.54 9.18
N ARG A 41 1.54 3.29 8.10
CA ARG A 41 2.17 4.63 8.17
C ARG A 41 1.37 5.61 9.01
N PHE A 42 0.07 5.71 8.78
CA PHE A 42 -0.83 6.55 9.57
C PHE A 42 -0.74 6.21 11.05
N SER A 43 -0.86 4.92 11.40
CA SER A 43 -0.82 4.46 12.79
C SER A 43 0.53 4.75 13.45
N ARG A 44 1.63 4.50 12.73
CA ARG A 44 3.00 4.80 13.22
C ARG A 44 3.19 6.28 13.47
N THR A 45 2.81 7.13 12.52
CA THR A 45 2.93 8.59 12.65
C THR A 45 2.07 9.11 13.79
N LEU A 46 0.80 8.69 13.86
CA LEU A 46 -0.11 9.13 14.92
C LEU A 46 0.42 8.71 16.31
N ALA A 47 0.87 7.46 16.45
CA ALA A 47 1.47 6.98 17.70
C ALA A 47 2.69 7.82 18.11
N THR A 48 3.61 8.10 17.18
CA THR A 48 4.82 8.89 17.43
C THR A 48 4.49 10.32 17.86
N LEU A 49 3.49 10.94 17.24
CA LEU A 49 3.05 12.29 17.59
C LEU A 49 2.42 12.33 18.99
N LEU A 50 1.59 11.34 19.31
CA LEU A 50 0.98 11.21 20.65
C LEU A 50 2.04 10.94 21.73
N ALA A 51 3.02 10.06 21.45
CA ALA A 51 4.17 9.83 22.34
C ALA A 51 4.99 11.10 22.58
N GLY A 52 5.07 11.98 21.58
CA GLY A 52 5.67 13.31 21.69
C GLY A 52 4.82 14.33 22.46
N GLY A 53 3.64 13.96 22.98
CA GLY A 53 2.75 14.83 23.71
C GLY A 53 1.93 15.79 22.85
N ILE A 54 1.88 15.57 21.53
CA ILE A 54 1.06 16.39 20.63
C ILE A 54 -0.42 16.05 20.85
N PRO A 55 -1.29 17.06 21.02
CA PRO A 55 -2.73 16.83 21.21
C PRO A 55 -3.35 16.03 20.06
N LEU A 56 -4.30 15.15 20.37
CA LEU A 56 -4.90 14.22 19.40
C LEU A 56 -5.39 14.90 18.11
N LEU A 57 -6.09 16.04 18.23
CA LEU A 57 -6.62 16.75 17.07
C LEU A 57 -5.53 17.31 16.15
N GLU A 58 -4.40 17.74 16.71
CA GLU A 58 -3.25 18.20 15.94
C GLU A 58 -2.50 17.03 15.34
N ALA A 59 -2.28 15.96 16.13
CA ALA A 59 -1.66 14.74 15.68
C ALA A 59 -2.42 14.08 14.50
N LEU A 60 -3.76 14.09 14.52
CA LEU A 60 -4.59 13.60 13.42
C LEU A 60 -4.39 14.43 12.14
N ALA A 61 -4.33 15.76 12.24
CA ALA A 61 -4.07 16.61 11.08
C ALA A 61 -2.73 16.30 10.42
N LEU A 62 -1.66 16.17 11.22
CA LEU A 62 -0.32 15.84 10.72
C LEU A 62 -0.23 14.41 10.17
N ALA A 63 -0.89 13.46 10.83
CA ALA A 63 -0.89 12.06 10.39
C ALA A 63 -1.74 11.82 9.13
N SER A 64 -2.75 12.64 8.85
CA SER A 64 -3.59 12.52 7.64
C SER A 64 -2.76 12.63 6.37
N ASP A 65 -1.79 13.55 6.35
CA ASP A 65 -0.93 13.81 5.20
C ASP A 65 0.05 12.66 4.92
N THR A 66 0.41 11.89 5.96
CA THR A 66 1.39 10.80 5.84
C THR A 66 0.79 9.48 5.31
N SER A 67 -0.53 9.37 5.26
CA SER A 67 -1.24 8.17 4.77
C SER A 67 -0.89 7.83 3.32
N GLY A 68 -0.44 8.83 2.54
CA GLY A 68 -0.09 8.65 1.12
C GLY A 68 -1.30 8.34 0.22
N ASN A 69 -2.51 8.33 0.78
CA ASN A 69 -3.75 8.10 0.07
C ASN A 69 -4.76 9.21 0.37
N THR A 70 -5.20 9.90 -0.67
CA THR A 70 -6.08 11.06 -0.53
C THR A 70 -7.46 10.74 0.04
N ALA A 71 -7.99 9.52 -0.20
CA ALA A 71 -9.27 9.09 0.34
C ALA A 71 -9.19 8.81 1.84
N LEU A 72 -8.11 8.14 2.29
CA LEU A 72 -7.86 7.90 3.71
C LEU A 72 -7.60 9.21 4.46
N GLY A 73 -6.78 10.12 3.88
CA GLY A 73 -6.52 11.42 4.47
C GLY A 73 -7.81 12.25 4.66
N ALA A 74 -8.68 12.28 3.65
CA ALA A 74 -9.97 12.98 3.75
C ALA A 74 -10.86 12.36 4.84
N ALA A 75 -10.90 11.04 4.98
CA ALA A 75 -11.67 10.38 6.03
C ALA A 75 -11.11 10.64 7.44
N VAL A 76 -9.77 10.77 7.58
CA VAL A 76 -9.15 11.19 8.85
C VAL A 76 -9.53 12.63 9.20
N GLU A 77 -9.52 13.54 8.22
CA GLU A 77 -9.93 14.93 8.45
C GLU A 77 -11.42 15.06 8.86
N GLU A 78 -12.29 14.28 8.23
CA GLU A 78 -13.70 14.21 8.62
C GLU A 78 -13.85 13.65 10.04
N ALA A 79 -13.14 12.55 10.36
CA ALA A 79 -13.13 12.00 11.71
C ALA A 79 -12.56 13.00 12.73
N ARG A 80 -11.51 13.76 12.39
CA ARG A 80 -10.96 14.83 13.24
C ARG A 80 -11.99 15.90 13.56
N ALA A 81 -12.81 16.31 12.58
CA ALA A 81 -13.89 17.25 12.81
C ALA A 81 -14.92 16.70 13.81
N GLY A 82 -15.34 15.43 13.65
CA GLY A 82 -16.26 14.80 14.57
C GLY A 82 -15.69 14.57 15.98
N VAL A 83 -14.37 14.26 16.11
CA VAL A 83 -13.71 14.18 17.42
C VAL A 83 -13.70 15.54 18.13
N ARG A 84 -13.53 16.64 17.39
CA ARG A 84 -13.63 18.00 17.96
C ARG A 84 -15.01 18.28 18.56
N GLU A 85 -16.06 17.65 18.03
CA GLU A 85 -17.43 17.72 18.53
C GLU A 85 -17.73 16.71 19.66
N GLY A 86 -16.72 15.93 20.07
CA GLY A 86 -16.82 14.95 21.15
C GLY A 86 -17.17 13.53 20.70
N GLY A 87 -17.12 13.25 19.40
CA GLY A 87 -17.34 11.91 18.86
C GLY A 87 -16.14 10.98 19.11
N SER A 88 -16.40 9.66 19.09
CA SER A 88 -15.34 8.63 19.16
C SER A 88 -14.61 8.53 17.83
N LEU A 89 -13.29 8.61 17.84
CA LEU A 89 -12.44 8.44 16.66
C LEU A 89 -12.68 7.07 16.01
N GLY A 90 -12.79 6.00 16.82
CA GLY A 90 -13.03 4.65 16.33
C GLY A 90 -14.37 4.52 15.57
N GLU A 91 -15.43 5.13 16.06
CA GLU A 91 -16.74 5.11 15.38
C GLU A 91 -16.75 5.94 14.09
N LEU A 92 -16.11 7.11 14.10
CA LEU A 92 -16.02 7.98 12.93
C LEU A 92 -15.19 7.34 11.80
N LEU A 93 -14.05 6.73 12.13
CA LEU A 93 -13.27 5.99 11.14
C LEU A 93 -14.00 4.75 10.62
N ARG A 94 -14.78 4.07 11.47
CA ARG A 94 -15.64 2.95 11.05
C ARG A 94 -16.70 3.40 10.04
N ALA A 95 -17.32 4.53 10.27
CA ALA A 95 -18.36 5.08 9.40
C ALA A 95 -17.85 5.37 7.98
N SER A 96 -16.58 5.74 7.83
CA SER A 96 -15.95 5.96 6.52
C SER A 96 -15.88 4.70 5.64
N GLY A 97 -15.86 3.49 6.25
CA GLY A 97 -15.73 2.21 5.56
C GLY A 97 -14.37 1.95 4.89
N LEU A 98 -13.39 2.85 5.08
CA LEU A 98 -12.09 2.79 4.41
C LEU A 98 -10.99 2.12 5.25
N PHE A 99 -11.19 2.05 6.56
CA PHE A 99 -10.19 1.55 7.49
C PHE A 99 -10.42 0.09 7.87
N PRO A 100 -9.34 -0.72 7.95
CA PRO A 100 -9.46 -2.11 8.34
C PRO A 100 -9.97 -2.29 9.77
N PRO A 101 -10.69 -3.40 10.05
CA PRO A 101 -11.30 -3.66 11.36
C PRO A 101 -10.30 -3.69 12.53
N LEU A 102 -9.04 -4.10 12.28
CA LEU A 102 -8.00 -4.13 13.31
C LEU A 102 -7.73 -2.73 13.87
N LEU A 103 -7.51 -1.74 12.99
CA LEU A 103 -7.28 -0.35 13.42
C LEU A 103 -8.46 0.17 14.25
N ILE A 104 -9.69 -0.01 13.75
CA ILE A 104 -10.91 0.47 14.42
C ILE A 104 -11.05 -0.12 15.83
N ARG A 105 -10.81 -1.43 15.97
CA ARG A 105 -10.88 -2.12 17.27
C ARG A 105 -9.82 -1.62 18.24
N MET A 106 -8.59 -1.45 17.77
CA MET A 106 -7.47 -1.00 18.60
C MET A 106 -7.66 0.45 19.03
N ILE A 107 -8.13 1.33 18.16
CA ILE A 107 -8.49 2.71 18.53
C ILE A 107 -9.60 2.70 19.58
N ALA A 108 -10.69 1.93 19.38
CA ALA A 108 -11.79 1.88 20.33
C ALA A 108 -11.34 1.33 21.72
N VAL A 109 -10.37 0.44 21.77
CA VAL A 109 -9.77 0.00 23.03
C VAL A 109 -8.93 1.12 23.65
N GLY A 110 -8.06 1.76 22.85
CA GLY A 110 -7.18 2.84 23.30
C GLY A 110 -7.95 4.07 23.79
N GLU A 111 -9.06 4.44 23.13
CA GLU A 111 -9.94 5.53 23.58
C GLU A 111 -10.55 5.25 24.97
N ARG A 112 -10.97 4.00 25.22
CA ARG A 112 -11.58 3.63 26.51
C ARG A 112 -10.57 3.48 27.63
N SER A 113 -9.35 3.03 27.33
CA SER A 113 -8.28 2.86 28.33
C SER A 113 -7.46 4.13 28.54
N GLY A 114 -7.53 5.11 27.62
CA GLY A 114 -6.63 6.26 27.59
C GLY A 114 -5.25 5.93 27.02
N GLU A 115 -5.07 4.73 26.45
CA GLU A 115 -3.80 4.19 25.94
C GLU A 115 -3.81 4.08 24.40
N LEU A 116 -4.10 5.17 23.73
CA LEU A 116 -4.21 5.20 22.27
C LEU A 116 -2.87 4.91 21.60
N GLU A 117 -1.78 5.48 22.14
CA GLU A 117 -0.42 5.33 21.63
C GLU A 117 0.02 3.85 21.53
N PRO A 118 0.04 3.04 22.61
CA PRO A 118 0.48 1.65 22.51
C PRO A 118 -0.43 0.80 21.61
N MET A 119 -1.72 1.14 21.51
CA MET A 119 -2.63 0.44 20.59
C MET A 119 -2.30 0.73 19.13
N LEU A 120 -1.96 1.99 18.79
CA LEU A 120 -1.55 2.38 17.46
C LEU A 120 -0.20 1.80 17.06
N ILE A 121 0.75 1.69 17.99
CA ILE A 121 2.04 1.01 17.75
C ILE A 121 1.79 -0.45 17.33
N ARG A 122 0.94 -1.18 18.07
CA ARG A 122 0.60 -2.57 17.74
C ARG A 122 -0.04 -2.70 16.35
N VAL A 123 -0.89 -1.75 15.96
CA VAL A 123 -1.48 -1.73 14.62
C VAL A 123 -0.40 -1.52 13.56
N ALA A 124 0.50 -0.56 13.79
CA ALA A 124 1.60 -0.28 12.87
C ALA A 124 2.49 -1.51 12.68
N ASP A 125 2.94 -2.14 13.78
CA ASP A 125 3.77 -3.34 13.75
C ASP A 125 3.10 -4.50 13.00
N ALA A 126 1.80 -4.72 13.24
CA ALA A 126 1.05 -5.78 12.57
C ALA A 126 0.99 -5.56 11.05
N TYR A 127 0.70 -4.33 10.59
CA TYR A 127 0.62 -4.05 9.15
C TYR A 127 1.99 -3.99 8.49
N GLU A 128 3.03 -3.51 9.16
CA GLU A 128 4.40 -3.56 8.67
C GLU A 128 4.82 -5.02 8.43
N GLN A 129 4.56 -5.93 9.37
CA GLN A 129 4.83 -7.36 9.21
C GLN A 129 4.04 -8.01 8.06
N GLU A 130 2.76 -7.64 7.88
CA GLU A 130 1.96 -8.13 6.77
C GLU A 130 2.50 -7.65 5.42
N VAL A 131 2.97 -6.41 5.34
CA VAL A 131 3.59 -5.84 4.14
C VAL A 131 4.91 -6.55 3.83
N ASP A 132 5.77 -6.74 4.82
CA ASP A 132 7.05 -7.43 4.66
C ASP A 132 6.86 -8.88 4.20
N SER A 133 5.86 -9.58 4.75
CA SER A 133 5.49 -10.93 4.34
C SER A 133 5.00 -10.97 2.89
N ALA A 134 4.19 -10.00 2.48
CA ALA A 134 3.71 -9.90 1.10
C ALA A 134 4.86 -9.63 0.12
N LEU A 135 5.79 -8.75 0.47
CA LEU A 135 6.97 -8.44 -0.33
C LEU A 135 7.91 -9.65 -0.44
N SER A 136 8.14 -10.36 0.67
CA SER A 136 8.93 -11.59 0.69
C SER A 136 8.34 -12.68 -0.22
N THR A 137 7.01 -12.84 -0.18
CA THR A 137 6.30 -13.77 -1.07
C THR A 137 6.47 -13.40 -2.54
N LEU A 138 6.38 -12.11 -2.89
CA LEU A 138 6.62 -11.65 -4.25
C LEU A 138 8.04 -11.94 -4.71
N THR A 139 9.03 -11.70 -3.84
CA THR A 139 10.45 -11.95 -4.15
C THR A 139 10.72 -13.44 -4.34
N SER A 140 10.12 -14.31 -3.53
CA SER A 140 10.30 -15.76 -3.63
C SER A 140 9.74 -16.37 -4.92
N VAL A 141 8.75 -15.73 -5.54
CA VAL A 141 8.21 -16.14 -6.85
C VAL A 141 9.06 -15.58 -8.01
N LEU A 142 9.69 -14.42 -7.82
CA LEU A 142 10.53 -13.82 -8.85
C LEU A 142 11.80 -14.66 -9.13
N GLU A 143 12.39 -15.27 -8.11
CA GLU A 143 13.60 -16.05 -8.25
C GLU A 143 13.42 -17.25 -9.22
N PRO A 144 12.44 -18.17 -9.05
CA PRO A 144 12.17 -19.22 -10.03
C PRO A 144 11.78 -18.69 -11.42
N ALA A 145 11.02 -17.59 -11.48
CA ALA A 145 10.62 -16.99 -12.74
C ALA A 145 11.84 -16.51 -13.54
N MET A 146 12.81 -15.87 -12.89
CA MET A 146 14.06 -15.45 -13.53
C MET A 146 14.88 -16.62 -14.03
N ILE A 147 14.95 -17.75 -13.30
CA ILE A 147 15.64 -18.95 -13.73
C ILE A 147 14.99 -19.52 -15.01
N VAL A 148 13.66 -19.59 -15.06
CA VAL A 148 12.92 -20.07 -16.24
C VAL A 148 13.14 -19.14 -17.45
N ILE A 149 13.10 -17.83 -17.25
CA ILE A 149 13.32 -16.84 -18.32
C ILE A 149 14.75 -16.97 -18.85
N MET A 150 15.75 -17.04 -17.97
CA MET A 150 17.16 -17.20 -18.37
C MET A 150 17.42 -18.52 -19.07
N GLY A 151 16.88 -19.64 -18.57
CA GLY A 151 16.96 -20.95 -19.19
C GLY A 151 16.30 -20.97 -20.58
N GLY A 152 15.15 -20.34 -20.72
CA GLY A 152 14.46 -20.19 -22.00
C GLY A 152 15.26 -19.35 -23.01
N LEU A 153 15.89 -18.27 -22.55
CA LEU A 153 16.76 -17.44 -23.39
C LEU A 153 17.97 -18.21 -23.90
N VAL A 154 18.65 -18.95 -23.00
CA VAL A 154 19.80 -19.81 -23.37
C VAL A 154 19.40 -20.89 -24.38
N LEU A 155 18.27 -21.57 -24.12
CA LEU A 155 17.72 -22.56 -25.03
C LEU A 155 17.43 -21.96 -26.42
N PHE A 156 16.83 -20.79 -26.46
CA PHE A 156 16.54 -20.05 -27.70
C PHE A 156 17.84 -19.76 -28.50
N ILE A 157 18.89 -19.29 -27.83
CA ILE A 157 20.20 -19.00 -28.47
C ILE A 157 20.82 -20.28 -29.00
N VAL A 158 20.78 -21.36 -28.22
CA VAL A 158 21.35 -22.67 -28.65
C VAL A 158 20.60 -23.18 -29.88
N LEU A 159 19.28 -23.14 -29.90
CA LEU A 159 18.49 -23.56 -31.06
C LEU A 159 18.74 -22.70 -32.29
N ALA A 160 18.86 -21.37 -32.12
CA ALA A 160 19.14 -20.43 -33.20
C ALA A 160 20.51 -20.69 -33.87
N VAL A 161 21.49 -21.23 -33.12
CA VAL A 161 22.80 -21.60 -33.64
C VAL A 161 22.78 -22.99 -34.26
N LEU A 162 22.09 -23.95 -33.64
CA LEU A 162 22.07 -25.33 -34.10
C LEU A 162 21.23 -25.58 -35.36
N LEU A 163 20.06 -24.86 -35.50
CA LEU A 163 19.18 -25.05 -36.64
C LEU A 163 19.88 -24.86 -38.00
N PRO A 164 20.62 -23.73 -38.26
CA PRO A 164 21.32 -23.55 -39.52
C PRO A 164 22.42 -24.61 -39.76
N ILE A 165 23.06 -25.08 -38.68
CA ILE A 165 24.11 -26.12 -38.80
C ILE A 165 23.50 -27.45 -39.27
N PHE A 166 22.34 -27.82 -38.75
CA PHE A 166 21.62 -29.02 -39.20
C PHE A 166 21.14 -28.92 -40.65
N GLU A 167 20.64 -27.73 -41.07
CA GLU A 167 20.25 -27.53 -42.47
C GLU A 167 21.42 -27.67 -43.45
N ILE A 168 22.58 -27.08 -43.11
CA ILE A 168 23.77 -27.19 -43.96
C ILE A 168 24.23 -28.67 -44.06
N ASN A 169 24.20 -29.41 -42.93
CA ASN A 169 24.62 -30.81 -42.92
C ASN A 169 23.66 -31.74 -43.71
N SER A 170 22.37 -31.39 -43.79
CA SER A 170 21.36 -32.12 -44.57
C SER A 170 21.46 -31.87 -46.09
N LEU A 171 22.11 -30.78 -46.50
CA LEU A 171 22.33 -30.45 -47.91
C LEU A 171 23.62 -31.04 -48.52
N VAL A 172 24.55 -31.50 -47.66
CA VAL A 172 25.87 -32.05 -48.07
C VAL A 172 25.91 -33.59 -48.02
N GLY A 173 24.93 -34.26 -47.40
CA GLY A 173 24.77 -35.73 -47.37
C GLY A 173 23.67 -36.19 -48.31
#